data_a20136ae4922785dd6bb4d319e1966fb
#
_entry.id   a20136ae4922785dd6bb4d319e1966fb
#
_cell.length_a   1.000
_cell.length_b   1.000
_cell.length_c   1.000
_cell.angle_alpha   90.00
_cell.angle_beta   90.00
_cell.angle_gamma   90.00
#
_symmetry.space_group_name_H-M   'P 1'
#
loop_
_entity.id
_entity.type
_entity.pdbx_description
1 polymer ?
#
loop_
_entity_poly.entity_id
_entity_poly.type
_entity_poly.pdbx_seq_one_letter_code
_entity_poly.pdbx_strand_id
1 'polypeptide(L)'
;MLMRRHARPLRPGSTVTGRRIDTVSGGPVGVPDPDRLVHLQFRRFAGCPVCHLHLRSVVRRHAEIEAAGIREVVVFHSPAEELLRHTADLPFAVVADPGKRLYAEFGVESAPRALLSPRAWGPVVGAVLRGGWEVLRGRERLPATRQPGGRLGLPADFLIGTDGRILAAKYGEHVYDQWPVDELLRLASSHRPAAGRLPAG
;
A
#
# COMPACT_ATOMS: atom_id res chain seq x y z
N MET A 1 -27.37 14.55 0.30
CA MET A 1 -26.46 13.41 0.56
C MET A 1 -26.02 12.88 -0.79
N LEU A 2 -24.92 13.45 -1.35
CA LEU A 2 -24.41 13.03 -2.66
C LEU A 2 -23.77 11.64 -2.49
N MET A 3 -24.38 10.63 -3.08
CA MET A 3 -23.73 9.32 -3.29
C MET A 3 -22.40 9.55 -4.06
N ARG A 4 -21.27 9.40 -3.40
CA ARG A 4 -19.96 9.38 -4.07
C ARG A 4 -19.98 8.18 -5.02
N ARG A 5 -20.06 8.45 -6.33
CA ARG A 5 -19.84 7.41 -7.35
C ARG A 5 -18.42 6.88 -7.13
N HIS A 6 -18.28 5.63 -6.72
CA HIS A 6 -16.99 4.96 -6.73
C HIS A 6 -16.49 4.95 -8.17
N ALA A 7 -15.27 5.44 -8.36
CA ALA A 7 -14.63 5.34 -9.67
C ALA A 7 -14.52 3.85 -10.03
N ARG A 8 -14.55 3.55 -11.33
CA ARG A 8 -14.32 2.18 -11.78
C ARG A 8 -12.91 1.74 -11.36
N PRO A 9 -12.72 0.47 -10.95
CA PRO A 9 -11.40 -0.04 -10.66
C PRO A 9 -10.43 0.22 -11.81
N LEU A 10 -9.28 0.82 -11.49
CA LEU A 10 -8.22 1.06 -12.46
C LEU A 10 -7.57 -0.29 -12.85
N ARG A 11 -7.24 -0.43 -14.12
CA ARG A 11 -6.69 -1.67 -14.68
C ARG A 11 -5.32 -1.40 -15.31
N PRO A 12 -4.50 -2.43 -15.52
CA PRO A 12 -3.29 -2.30 -16.33
C PRO A 12 -3.60 -1.59 -17.66
N GLY A 13 -2.77 -0.63 -18.02
CA GLY A 13 -2.97 0.26 -19.17
C GLY A 13 -3.71 1.58 -18.87
N SER A 14 -4.41 1.70 -17.72
CA SER A 14 -4.94 2.99 -17.27
C SER A 14 -3.80 3.95 -16.93
N THR A 15 -4.01 5.25 -17.10
CA THR A 15 -3.02 6.30 -16.74
C THR A 15 -3.49 7.06 -15.52
N VAL A 16 -2.61 7.30 -14.57
CA VAL A 16 -2.85 8.16 -13.41
C VAL A 16 -2.37 9.58 -13.70
N THR A 17 -3.13 10.57 -13.23
CA THR A 17 -2.72 11.97 -13.33
C THR A 17 -1.56 12.23 -12.38
N GLY A 18 -0.46 12.78 -12.92
CA GLY A 18 0.73 13.12 -12.16
C GLY A 18 0.42 14.14 -11.05
N ARG A 19 0.92 13.88 -9.87
CA ARG A 19 0.75 14.74 -8.69
C ARG A 19 1.87 14.55 -7.67
N ARG A 20 1.99 15.53 -6.80
CA ARG A 20 2.78 15.41 -5.57
C ARG A 20 1.81 15.16 -4.41
N ILE A 21 2.14 14.19 -3.57
CA ILE A 21 1.30 13.79 -2.43
C ILE A 21 2.11 14.03 -1.16
N ASP A 22 1.54 14.78 -0.22
CA ASP A 22 2.18 15.05 1.08
C ASP A 22 2.30 13.76 1.89
N THR A 23 3.47 13.55 2.50
CA THR A 23 3.73 12.42 3.37
C THR A 23 3.67 12.84 4.84
N VAL A 24 3.51 11.87 5.73
CA VAL A 24 3.37 12.16 7.17
C VAL A 24 4.69 12.53 7.84
N SER A 25 5.84 12.13 7.30
CA SER A 25 7.15 12.27 7.94
C SER A 25 8.24 12.86 7.05
N GLY A 26 7.89 13.41 5.89
CA GLY A 26 8.89 13.91 4.95
C GLY A 26 8.31 14.88 3.92
N GLY A 27 9.10 15.15 2.89
CA GLY A 27 8.65 15.94 1.75
C GLY A 27 7.61 15.19 0.90
N PRO A 28 6.92 15.89 -0.02
CA PRO A 28 5.93 15.27 -0.89
C PRO A 28 6.57 14.27 -1.84
N VAL A 29 5.86 13.16 -2.11
CA VAL A 29 6.25 12.14 -3.07
C VAL A 29 5.52 12.33 -4.40
N GLY A 30 6.23 12.18 -5.52
CA GLY A 30 5.64 12.19 -6.87
C GLY A 30 4.99 10.85 -7.19
N VAL A 31 3.78 10.88 -7.74
CA VAL A 31 3.11 9.71 -8.33
C VAL A 31 2.51 10.15 -9.67
N PRO A 32 3.06 9.69 -10.82
CA PRO A 32 4.24 8.83 -10.97
C PRO A 32 5.54 9.49 -10.51
N ASP A 33 6.57 8.69 -10.34
CA ASP A 33 7.95 9.14 -10.15
C ASP A 33 8.65 9.14 -11.53
N PRO A 34 9.39 10.19 -11.91
CA PRO A 34 10.01 10.26 -13.24
C PRO A 34 11.15 9.26 -13.45
N ASP A 35 11.79 8.81 -12.36
CA ASP A 35 13.01 8.02 -12.40
C ASP A 35 12.80 6.55 -11.98
N ARG A 36 11.69 6.27 -11.28
CA ARG A 36 11.44 4.96 -10.65
C ARG A 36 10.01 4.48 -10.87
N LEU A 37 9.82 3.19 -10.90
CA LEU A 37 8.50 2.61 -10.76
C LEU A 37 7.93 2.98 -9.38
N VAL A 38 6.64 3.22 -9.27
CA VAL A 38 5.99 3.44 -7.97
C VAL A 38 5.15 2.23 -7.62
N HIS A 39 5.46 1.60 -6.47
CA HIS A 39 4.55 0.66 -5.84
C HIS A 39 3.63 1.42 -4.88
N LEU A 40 2.42 1.73 -5.33
CA LEU A 40 1.40 2.42 -4.54
C LEU A 40 0.51 1.41 -3.83
N GLN A 41 0.62 1.38 -2.50
CA GLN A 41 -0.07 0.43 -1.65
C GLN A 41 -1.21 1.12 -0.89
N PHE A 42 -2.43 0.61 -1.01
CA PHE A 42 -3.56 1.03 -0.17
C PHE A 42 -3.71 0.04 0.99
N ARG A 43 -3.59 0.56 2.20
CA ARG A 43 -3.70 -0.23 3.43
C ARG A 43 -4.91 0.24 4.23
N ARG A 44 -5.21 -0.39 5.34
CA ARG A 44 -6.41 -0.09 6.10
C ARG A 44 -6.20 1.13 7.00
N PHE A 45 -5.94 0.95 8.25
CA PHE A 45 -5.80 1.99 9.26
C PHE A 45 -4.49 1.84 10.03
N ALA A 46 -4.07 2.91 10.69
CA ALA A 46 -2.90 2.91 11.56
C ALA A 46 -3.03 1.84 12.66
N GLY A 47 -1.94 1.12 12.95
CA GLY A 47 -1.94 0.05 13.96
C GLY A 47 -2.72 -1.20 13.57
N CYS A 48 -3.12 -1.37 12.30
CA CYS A 48 -3.73 -2.61 11.82
C CYS A 48 -2.73 -3.77 11.87
N PRO A 49 -2.91 -4.82 12.71
CA PRO A 49 -1.92 -5.88 12.89
C PRO A 49 -1.62 -6.63 11.58
N VAL A 50 -2.63 -6.85 10.75
CA VAL A 50 -2.48 -7.55 9.47
C VAL A 50 -1.67 -6.72 8.48
N CYS A 51 -1.94 -5.40 8.40
CA CYS A 51 -1.18 -4.49 7.54
C CYS A 51 0.27 -4.40 8.01
N HIS A 52 0.49 -4.33 9.33
CA HIS A 52 1.82 -4.26 9.91
C HIS A 52 2.65 -5.51 9.62
N LEU A 53 2.05 -6.70 9.72
CA LEU A 53 2.73 -7.96 9.38
C LEU A 53 3.22 -7.95 7.93
N HIS A 54 2.42 -7.47 7.00
CA HIS A 54 2.80 -7.35 5.59
C HIS A 54 3.91 -6.30 5.42
N LEU A 55 3.74 -5.10 5.96
CA LEU A 55 4.73 -4.02 5.83
C LEU A 55 6.09 -4.39 6.41
N ARG A 56 6.14 -5.19 7.48
CA ARG A 56 7.41 -5.75 7.98
C ARG A 56 8.13 -6.61 6.94
N SER A 57 7.43 -7.31 6.06
CA SER A 57 8.07 -8.05 4.96
C SER A 57 8.67 -7.12 3.92
N VAL A 58 7.98 -6.02 3.61
CA VAL A 58 8.46 -4.96 2.71
C VAL A 58 9.70 -4.27 3.31
N VAL A 59 9.66 -3.89 4.59
CA VAL A 59 10.78 -3.26 5.30
C VAL A 59 12.03 -4.15 5.28
N ARG A 60 11.89 -5.45 5.59
CA ARG A 60 13.04 -6.38 5.59
C ARG A 60 13.72 -6.50 4.23
N ARG A 61 13.00 -6.29 3.15
CA ARG A 61 13.50 -6.42 1.78
C ARG A 61 13.52 -5.08 1.03
N HIS A 62 13.47 -3.97 1.77
CA HIS A 62 13.38 -2.64 1.18
C HIS A 62 14.57 -2.34 0.25
N ALA A 63 15.78 -2.72 0.65
CA ALA A 63 16.97 -2.55 -0.17
C ALA A 63 16.88 -3.28 -1.54
N GLU A 64 16.26 -4.48 -1.59
CA GLU A 64 16.04 -5.20 -2.84
C GLU A 64 15.01 -4.48 -3.73
N ILE A 65 13.96 -3.95 -3.11
CA ILE A 65 12.91 -3.19 -3.79
C ILE A 65 13.50 -1.90 -4.41
N GLU A 66 14.31 -1.16 -3.65
CA GLU A 66 15.01 0.02 -4.15
C GLU A 66 16.00 -0.32 -5.27
N ALA A 67 16.78 -1.38 -5.10
CA ALA A 67 17.71 -1.85 -6.14
C ALA A 67 16.98 -2.29 -7.44
N ALA A 68 15.73 -2.73 -7.32
CA ALA A 68 14.86 -3.00 -8.46
C ALA A 68 14.30 -1.71 -9.11
N GLY A 69 14.67 -0.52 -8.63
CA GLY A 69 14.18 0.76 -9.16
C GLY A 69 12.72 1.05 -8.78
N ILE A 70 12.25 0.53 -7.66
CA ILE A 70 10.88 0.72 -7.18
C ILE A 70 10.88 1.69 -5.99
N ARG A 71 10.02 2.68 -6.04
CA ARG A 71 9.69 3.55 -4.91
C ARG A 71 8.43 3.02 -4.20
N GLU A 72 8.55 2.76 -2.91
CA GLU A 72 7.42 2.36 -2.07
C GLU A 72 6.64 3.59 -1.58
N VAL A 73 5.32 3.56 -1.77
CA VAL A 73 4.38 4.56 -1.25
C VAL A 73 3.19 3.85 -0.64
N VAL A 74 2.95 4.05 0.64
CA VAL A 74 1.82 3.42 1.33
C VAL A 74 0.80 4.46 1.78
N VAL A 75 -0.47 4.22 1.46
CA VAL A 75 -1.61 5.10 1.77
C VAL A 75 -2.48 4.42 2.83
N PHE A 76 -2.78 5.17 3.89
CA PHE A 76 -3.70 4.74 4.95
C PHE A 76 -4.89 5.71 5.04
N HIS A 77 -6.05 5.20 5.40
CA HIS A 77 -7.22 6.04 5.68
C HIS A 77 -7.31 6.48 7.15
N SER A 78 -6.16 6.71 7.79
CA SER A 78 -6.05 7.29 9.14
C SER A 78 -5.50 8.71 9.08
N PRO A 79 -5.78 9.54 10.10
CA PRO A 79 -5.16 10.85 10.23
C PRO A 79 -3.63 10.76 10.36
N ALA A 80 -2.93 11.79 9.89
CA ALA A 80 -1.46 11.85 9.89
C ALA A 80 -0.88 11.68 11.31
N GLU A 81 -1.47 12.31 12.31
CA GLU A 81 -1.03 12.23 13.71
C GLU A 81 -1.06 10.77 14.24
N GLU A 82 -2.11 10.02 13.89
CA GLU A 82 -2.22 8.61 14.30
C GLU A 82 -1.20 7.75 13.55
N LEU A 83 -0.98 8.02 12.27
CA LEU A 83 0.01 7.31 11.45
C LEU A 83 1.42 7.48 12.00
N LEU A 84 1.83 8.69 12.37
CA LEU A 84 3.16 8.96 12.93
C LEU A 84 3.47 8.08 14.15
N ARG A 85 2.46 7.72 14.94
CA ARG A 85 2.64 6.85 16.12
C ARG A 85 2.92 5.39 15.77
N HIS A 86 2.58 4.96 14.56
CA HIS A 86 2.64 3.56 14.13
C HIS A 86 3.55 3.31 12.93
N THR A 87 4.04 4.35 12.28
CA THR A 87 4.78 4.23 11.01
C THR A 87 6.09 5.01 10.98
N ALA A 88 6.52 5.54 12.13
CA ALA A 88 7.75 6.35 12.23
C ALA A 88 9.00 5.58 11.75
N ASP A 89 9.01 4.26 11.90
CA ASP A 89 10.14 3.39 11.55
C ASP A 89 10.09 2.88 10.10
N LEU A 90 9.08 3.27 9.31
CA LEU A 90 9.00 2.83 7.92
C LEU A 90 9.98 3.63 7.04
N PRO A 91 10.85 2.94 6.25
CA PRO A 91 11.88 3.60 5.44
C PRO A 91 11.34 4.19 4.13
N PHE A 92 10.04 4.22 3.93
CA PHE A 92 9.39 4.65 2.71
C PHE A 92 8.23 5.64 2.96
N ALA A 93 7.72 6.24 1.89
CA ALA A 93 6.70 7.27 1.96
C ALA A 93 5.37 6.75 2.54
N VAL A 94 4.86 7.41 3.57
CA VAL A 94 3.56 7.14 4.20
C VAL A 94 2.63 8.32 3.96
N VAL A 95 1.44 8.04 3.44
CA VAL A 95 0.42 9.03 3.06
C VAL A 95 -0.82 8.85 3.92
N ALA A 96 -1.32 9.95 4.46
CA ALA A 96 -2.60 10.00 5.17
C ALA A 96 -3.73 10.41 4.23
N ASP A 97 -4.74 9.56 4.08
CA ASP A 97 -5.95 9.87 3.31
C ASP A 97 -7.23 9.59 4.15
N PRO A 98 -7.46 10.31 5.27
CA PRO A 98 -8.62 10.07 6.13
C PRO A 98 -9.94 10.32 5.41
N GLY A 99 -9.93 11.15 4.38
CA GLY A 99 -11.08 11.44 3.52
C GLY A 99 -11.31 10.41 2.42
N LYS A 100 -10.44 9.41 2.28
CA LYS A 100 -10.52 8.37 1.23
C LYS A 100 -10.64 8.93 -0.19
N ARG A 101 -9.99 10.04 -0.48
CA ARG A 101 -10.00 10.65 -1.83
C ARG A 101 -9.22 9.81 -2.83
N LEU A 102 -8.00 9.41 -2.44
CA LEU A 102 -7.17 8.51 -3.24
C LEU A 102 -7.83 7.13 -3.37
N TYR A 103 -8.39 6.59 -2.28
CA TYR A 103 -9.15 5.32 -2.33
C TYR A 103 -10.29 5.39 -3.35
N ALA A 104 -11.08 6.46 -3.33
CA ALA A 104 -12.18 6.63 -4.27
C ALA A 104 -11.69 6.76 -5.72
N GLU A 105 -10.60 7.49 -5.94
CA GLU A 105 -10.02 7.70 -7.27
C GLU A 105 -9.47 6.39 -7.86
N PHE A 106 -8.76 5.61 -7.05
CA PHE A 106 -8.22 4.32 -7.47
C PHE A 106 -9.23 3.18 -7.42
N GLY A 107 -10.49 3.45 -7.07
CA GLY A 107 -11.55 2.44 -7.00
C GLY A 107 -11.35 1.42 -5.88
N VAL A 108 -10.60 1.77 -4.82
CA VAL A 108 -10.36 0.88 -3.69
C VAL A 108 -11.54 0.89 -2.74
N GLU A 109 -12.17 -0.26 -2.59
CA GLU A 109 -13.42 -0.42 -1.84
C GLU A 109 -13.19 -0.71 -0.36
N SER A 110 -14.24 -0.43 0.43
CA SER A 110 -14.41 -0.93 1.78
C SER A 110 -15.63 -1.87 1.79
N ALA A 111 -15.44 -3.13 2.17
CA ALA A 111 -16.52 -4.11 2.15
C ALA A 111 -16.50 -5.02 3.38
N PRO A 112 -17.67 -5.39 3.94
CA PRO A 112 -17.77 -6.36 5.04
C PRO A 112 -17.10 -7.71 4.72
N ARG A 113 -17.11 -8.12 3.44
CA ARG A 113 -16.45 -9.36 2.96
C ARG A 113 -14.96 -9.42 3.23
N ALA A 114 -14.33 -8.26 3.49
CA ALA A 114 -12.90 -8.17 3.81
C ALA A 114 -12.45 -9.11 4.95
N LEU A 115 -13.33 -9.33 5.94
CA LEU A 115 -13.06 -10.16 7.12
C LEU A 115 -13.73 -11.55 7.04
N LEU A 116 -14.61 -11.78 6.08
CA LEU A 116 -15.42 -13.01 6.00
C LEU A 116 -14.74 -14.14 5.21
N SER A 117 -13.63 -13.87 4.53
CA SER A 117 -12.92 -14.92 3.77
C SER A 117 -12.23 -15.90 4.70
N PRO A 118 -12.52 -17.23 4.62
CA PRO A 118 -11.82 -18.25 5.42
C PRO A 118 -10.30 -18.25 5.19
N ARG A 119 -9.84 -17.86 3.99
CA ARG A 119 -8.41 -17.74 3.64
C ARG A 119 -7.67 -16.67 4.43
N ALA A 120 -8.40 -15.66 4.94
CA ALA A 120 -7.83 -14.61 5.77
C ALA A 120 -7.63 -15.02 7.23
N TRP A 121 -8.34 -16.04 7.72
CA TRP A 121 -8.38 -16.35 9.16
C TRP A 121 -7.04 -16.79 9.72
N GLY A 122 -6.30 -17.66 9.04
CA GLY A 122 -4.96 -18.08 9.49
C GLY A 122 -3.99 -16.90 9.68
N PRO A 123 -3.74 -16.08 8.63
CA PRO A 123 -2.92 -14.87 8.75
C PRO A 123 -3.45 -13.85 9.76
N VAL A 124 -4.78 -13.67 9.86
CA VAL A 124 -5.40 -12.74 10.81
C VAL A 124 -5.15 -13.18 12.25
N VAL A 125 -5.41 -14.47 12.57
CA VAL A 125 -5.16 -15.01 13.91
C VAL A 125 -3.68 -14.89 14.27
N GLY A 126 -2.78 -15.28 13.37
CA GLY A 126 -1.34 -15.15 13.57
C GLY A 126 -0.89 -13.70 13.80
N ALA A 127 -1.46 -12.75 13.03
CA ALA A 127 -1.16 -11.32 13.18
C ALA A 127 -1.69 -10.76 14.51
N VAL A 128 -2.89 -11.15 14.92
CA VAL A 128 -3.50 -10.71 16.21
C VAL A 128 -2.72 -11.27 17.39
N LEU A 129 -2.35 -12.56 17.38
CA LEU A 129 -1.56 -13.17 18.44
C LEU A 129 -0.18 -12.52 18.57
N ARG A 130 0.50 -12.29 17.43
CA ARG A 130 1.81 -11.62 17.41
C ARG A 130 1.71 -10.17 17.85
N GLY A 131 0.75 -9.40 17.31
CA GLY A 131 0.52 -8.01 17.70
C GLY A 131 0.16 -7.89 19.19
N GLY A 132 -0.68 -8.78 19.73
CA GLY A 132 -0.97 -8.84 21.16
C GLY A 132 0.28 -9.10 22.01
N TRP A 133 1.16 -10.00 21.57
CA TRP A 133 2.42 -10.27 22.23
C TRP A 133 3.39 -9.07 22.21
N GLU A 134 3.49 -8.36 21.08
CA GLU A 134 4.31 -7.16 20.98
C GLU A 134 3.77 -6.00 21.81
N VAL A 135 2.44 -5.87 21.92
CA VAL A 135 1.79 -4.89 22.82
C VAL A 135 2.09 -5.23 24.28
N LEU A 136 2.00 -6.51 24.70
CA LEU A 136 2.35 -6.95 26.04
C LEU A 136 3.81 -6.67 26.39
N ARG A 137 4.70 -6.68 25.38
CA ARG A 137 6.13 -6.34 25.53
C ARG A 137 6.40 -4.83 25.44
N GLY A 138 5.38 -4.00 25.31
CA GLY A 138 5.52 -2.56 25.17
C GLY A 138 6.16 -2.08 23.85
N ARG A 139 6.27 -2.97 22.86
CA ARG A 139 6.89 -2.68 21.56
C ARG A 139 5.92 -2.13 20.53
N GLU A 140 4.64 -2.35 20.71
CA GLU A 140 3.58 -1.82 19.85
C GLU A 140 2.48 -1.16 20.69
N ARG A 141 1.84 -0.14 20.10
CA ARG A 141 0.68 0.52 20.71
C ARG A 141 -0.60 -0.09 20.14
N LEU A 142 -1.61 -0.21 20.98
CA LEU A 142 -2.95 -0.60 20.50
C LEU A 142 -3.47 0.44 19.50
N PRO A 143 -4.10 0.00 18.41
CA PRO A 143 -4.77 0.92 17.49
C PRO A 143 -5.92 1.63 18.20
N ALA A 144 -6.19 2.88 17.81
CA ALA A 144 -7.31 3.63 18.36
C ALA A 144 -8.62 2.85 18.22
N THR A 145 -9.42 2.86 19.29
CA THR A 145 -10.69 2.10 19.34
C THR A 145 -11.67 2.56 18.26
N ARG A 146 -11.63 3.86 17.95
CA ARG A 146 -12.49 4.49 16.93
C ARG A 146 -11.63 4.86 15.70
N GLN A 147 -11.90 4.21 14.58
CA GLN A 147 -11.22 4.50 13.31
C GLN A 147 -12.14 5.36 12.44
N PRO A 148 -11.81 6.64 12.18
CA PRO A 148 -12.69 7.55 11.41
C PRO A 148 -13.03 7.01 10.01
N GLY A 149 -12.11 6.27 9.37
CA GLY A 149 -12.31 5.63 8.07
C GLY A 149 -12.94 4.24 8.12
N GLY A 150 -13.31 3.74 9.30
CA GLY A 150 -13.82 2.37 9.51
C GLY A 150 -12.72 1.31 9.51
N ARG A 151 -13.07 0.06 9.79
CA ARG A 151 -12.15 -1.09 9.88
C ARG A 151 -12.25 -2.08 8.71
N LEU A 152 -13.15 -1.85 7.76
CA LEU A 152 -13.54 -2.80 6.72
C LEU A 152 -12.90 -2.49 5.34
N GLY A 153 -11.76 -1.83 5.31
CA GLY A 153 -11.02 -1.57 4.08
C GLY A 153 -10.43 -2.85 3.47
N LEU A 154 -10.48 -2.97 2.16
CA LEU A 154 -9.71 -3.95 1.41
C LEU A 154 -8.35 -3.35 1.01
N PRO A 155 -7.27 -4.14 1.01
CA PRO A 155 -6.00 -3.67 0.48
C PRO A 155 -6.06 -3.58 -1.05
N ALA A 156 -5.20 -2.75 -1.63
CA ALA A 156 -4.93 -2.77 -3.06
C ALA A 156 -3.47 -2.40 -3.32
N ASP A 157 -2.91 -2.92 -4.40
CA ASP A 157 -1.54 -2.68 -4.82
C ASP A 157 -1.52 -2.30 -6.31
N PHE A 158 -0.74 -1.28 -6.64
CA PHE A 158 -0.55 -0.80 -8.01
C PHE A 158 0.93 -0.64 -8.29
N LEU A 159 1.38 -1.16 -9.42
CA LEU A 159 2.70 -0.84 -9.98
C LEU A 159 2.50 0.18 -11.09
N ILE A 160 3.11 1.36 -10.94
CA ILE A 160 2.93 2.51 -11.81
C ILE A 160 4.27 2.82 -12.48
N GLY A 161 4.25 2.96 -13.80
CA GLY A 161 5.40 3.33 -14.61
C GLY A 161 5.76 4.82 -14.46
N THR A 162 6.95 5.19 -14.92
CA THR A 162 7.44 6.57 -14.93
C THR A 162 6.58 7.50 -15.80
N ASP A 163 5.88 6.94 -16.79
CA ASP A 163 4.92 7.61 -17.66
C ASP A 163 3.52 7.76 -17.04
N GLY A 164 3.31 7.25 -15.81
CA GLY A 164 2.03 7.24 -15.11
C GLY A 164 1.09 6.10 -15.52
N ARG A 165 1.51 5.20 -16.41
CA ARG A 165 0.71 4.05 -16.78
C ARG A 165 0.70 3.01 -15.65
N ILE A 166 -0.47 2.48 -15.31
CA ILE A 166 -0.59 1.34 -14.42
C ILE A 166 -0.11 0.09 -15.16
N LEU A 167 0.99 -0.48 -14.69
CA LEU A 167 1.61 -1.67 -15.25
C LEU A 167 0.94 -2.95 -14.70
N ALA A 168 0.64 -2.94 -13.41
CA ALA A 168 -0.09 -4.01 -12.74
C ALA A 168 -0.99 -3.44 -11.65
N ALA A 169 -2.10 -4.12 -11.37
CA ALA A 169 -3.05 -3.74 -10.32
C ALA A 169 -3.59 -5.00 -9.63
N LYS A 170 -3.71 -4.95 -8.31
CA LYS A 170 -4.36 -5.96 -7.49
C LYS A 170 -5.34 -5.28 -6.55
N TYR A 171 -6.58 -5.73 -6.58
CA TYR A 171 -7.61 -5.38 -5.59
C TYR A 171 -7.81 -6.59 -4.69
N GLY A 172 -7.46 -6.47 -3.42
CA GLY A 172 -7.55 -7.58 -2.49
C GLY A 172 -8.98 -8.05 -2.26
N GLU A 173 -9.19 -9.35 -2.25
CA GLU A 173 -10.48 -10.00 -1.95
C GLU A 173 -10.69 -10.12 -0.43
N HIS A 174 -9.61 -10.12 0.35
CA HIS A 174 -9.64 -10.18 1.81
C HIS A 174 -8.50 -9.33 2.42
N VAL A 175 -8.51 -9.18 3.74
CA VAL A 175 -7.62 -8.26 4.48
C VAL A 175 -6.12 -8.53 4.35
N TYR A 176 -5.72 -9.72 3.93
CA TYR A 176 -4.32 -10.13 3.75
C TYR A 176 -3.99 -10.43 2.28
N ASP A 177 -4.81 -10.00 1.34
CA ASP A 177 -4.61 -10.25 -0.09
C ASP A 177 -3.84 -9.10 -0.75
N GLN A 178 -2.53 -9.12 -0.56
CA GLN A 178 -1.57 -8.13 -1.07
C GLN A 178 -0.49 -8.85 -1.87
N TRP A 179 0.28 -8.12 -2.69
CA TRP A 179 1.44 -8.73 -3.34
C TRP A 179 2.53 -9.05 -2.31
N PRO A 180 3.02 -10.31 -2.24
CA PRO A 180 4.29 -10.59 -1.59
C PRO A 180 5.43 -9.90 -2.36
N VAL A 181 6.55 -9.63 -1.68
CA VAL A 181 7.69 -8.92 -2.27
C VAL A 181 8.22 -9.62 -3.52
N ASP A 182 8.24 -10.96 -3.55
CA ASP A 182 8.67 -11.72 -4.74
C ASP A 182 7.80 -11.44 -5.96
N GLU A 183 6.49 -11.34 -5.75
CA GLU A 183 5.54 -11.02 -6.82
C GLU A 183 5.76 -9.58 -7.34
N LEU A 184 5.96 -8.62 -6.42
CA LEU A 184 6.28 -7.24 -6.78
C LEU A 184 7.56 -7.16 -7.63
N LEU A 185 8.64 -7.83 -7.20
CA LEU A 185 9.91 -7.83 -7.93
C LEU A 185 9.78 -8.50 -9.29
N ARG A 186 9.02 -9.59 -9.39
CA ARG A 186 8.74 -10.27 -10.64
C ARG A 186 7.96 -9.36 -11.61
N LEU A 187 6.93 -8.67 -11.12
CA LEU A 187 6.16 -7.71 -11.91
C LEU A 187 7.04 -6.56 -12.40
N ALA A 188 7.87 -5.99 -11.54
CA ALA A 188 8.78 -4.92 -11.93
C ALA A 188 9.79 -5.37 -12.99
N SER A 189 10.35 -6.57 -12.86
CA SER A 189 11.30 -7.11 -13.83
C SER A 189 10.67 -7.32 -15.22
N SER A 190 9.39 -7.73 -15.28
CA SER A 190 8.67 -7.92 -16.53
C SER A 190 8.35 -6.62 -17.29
N HIS A 191 8.43 -5.48 -16.60
CA HIS A 191 8.15 -4.16 -17.17
C HIS A 191 9.40 -3.27 -17.28
N ARG A 192 10.58 -3.78 -16.92
CA ARG A 192 11.83 -3.08 -17.22
C ARG A 192 12.04 -3.07 -18.73
N PRO A 193 12.28 -1.91 -19.35
CA PRO A 193 12.73 -1.92 -20.74
C PRO A 193 14.00 -2.79 -20.81
N ALA A 194 14.06 -3.70 -21.76
CA ALA A 194 15.26 -4.50 -22.01
C ALA A 194 16.42 -3.52 -22.09
N ALA A 195 17.38 -3.64 -21.16
CA ALA A 195 18.59 -2.82 -21.15
C ALA A 195 19.15 -2.82 -22.56
N GLY A 196 19.26 -1.64 -23.16
CA GLY A 196 19.51 -1.46 -24.58
C GLY A 196 20.59 -2.39 -25.09
N ARG A 197 20.23 -3.20 -26.06
CA ARG A 197 21.19 -3.88 -26.91
C ARG A 197 21.96 -2.76 -27.59
N LEU A 198 23.21 -2.48 -27.13
CA LEU A 198 24.11 -1.61 -27.83
C LEU A 198 24.14 -2.06 -29.28
N PRO A 199 23.96 -1.17 -30.27
CA PRO A 199 24.15 -1.54 -31.66
C PRO A 199 25.59 -2.04 -31.78
N ALA A 200 25.74 -3.27 -32.26
CA ALA A 200 27.03 -3.80 -32.65
C ALA A 200 27.58 -2.87 -33.76
N GLY A 201 28.64 -2.13 -33.41
CA GLY A 201 29.41 -1.32 -34.36
C GLY A 201 30.21 -2.20 -35.32
#